data_ff05012a6243582b0db7ec5f76da7887
#
_entry.id   ff05012a6243582b0db7ec5f76da7887
#
_cell.length_a   1.000
_cell.length_b   1.000
_cell.length_c   1.000
_cell.angle_alpha   90.00
_cell.angle_beta   90.00
_cell.angle_gamma   90.00
#
_symmetry.space_group_name_H-M   'P 1'
#
loop_
_entity.id
_entity.type
_entity.pdbx_description
1 polymer ?
#
loop_
_entity_poly.entity_id
_entity_poly.type
_entity_poly.pdbx_seq_one_letter_code
_entity_poly.pdbx_strand_id
1 'polypeptide(L)'
;MANGPSSEPPSSVIILTGVGRDQNEEGVNLSEPVKNYLRIRSEKPDNRGNILGGVFFIIPAFIQIFTNDVFEIIPICCLFYLVSATLIVNHGIVMRNWTERMNQPRKTIETTEKIPCPTLPQWPQIAGAVSMIAGLIASDYDGIFLPLGIIVGGGFFAYSSWVVIQKNKGFDQAVNTLVNESNHQSESNIALSSLNDLNSR
;
A
#
# COMPACT_ATOMS: atom_id res chain seq x y z
N MET A 1 -20.65 -34.29 -28.45
CA MET A 1 -19.92 -33.02 -28.54
C MET A 1 -20.83 -31.92 -28.00
N ALA A 2 -20.66 -31.52 -26.76
CA ALA A 2 -21.48 -30.50 -26.13
C ALA A 2 -20.51 -29.54 -25.42
N ASN A 3 -20.40 -28.33 -25.97
CA ASN A 3 -19.64 -27.22 -25.38
C ASN A 3 -20.42 -26.65 -24.21
N GLY A 4 -19.90 -26.78 -23.00
CA GLY A 4 -20.39 -26.08 -21.84
C GLY A 4 -19.94 -24.63 -21.82
N PRO A 5 -20.79 -23.68 -21.37
CA PRO A 5 -20.41 -22.27 -21.29
C PRO A 5 -19.48 -22.05 -20.09
N SER A 6 -18.32 -21.49 -20.36
CA SER A 6 -17.37 -20.94 -19.39
C SER A 6 -18.00 -19.70 -18.73
N SER A 7 -18.37 -19.82 -17.47
CA SER A 7 -18.80 -18.68 -16.65
C SER A 7 -17.57 -17.99 -16.06
N GLU A 8 -17.04 -17.00 -16.73
CA GLU A 8 -16.15 -16.01 -16.12
C GLU A 8 -16.98 -15.11 -15.18
N PRO A 9 -16.51 -14.89 -13.92
CA PRO A 9 -17.15 -13.93 -13.06
C PRO A 9 -16.89 -12.51 -13.59
N PRO A 10 -17.89 -11.60 -13.57
CA PRO A 10 -17.71 -10.24 -14.05
C PRO A 10 -16.73 -9.49 -13.14
N SER A 11 -15.58 -9.14 -13.68
CA SER A 11 -14.62 -8.22 -13.08
C SER A 11 -15.21 -6.81 -13.16
N SER A 12 -16.13 -6.48 -12.25
CA SER A 12 -16.53 -5.08 -12.02
C SER A 12 -15.41 -4.37 -11.26
N VAL A 13 -14.35 -4.00 -11.97
CA VAL A 13 -13.42 -2.97 -11.53
C VAL A 13 -14.17 -1.65 -11.61
N ILE A 14 -14.81 -1.26 -10.52
CA ILE A 14 -15.26 0.12 -10.36
C ILE A 14 -14.00 0.95 -10.18
N ILE A 15 -13.50 1.47 -11.30
CA ILE A 15 -12.51 2.52 -11.33
C ILE A 15 -13.20 3.76 -10.79
N LEU A 16 -13.07 4.04 -9.50
CA LEU A 16 -13.34 5.36 -8.93
C LEU A 16 -12.23 6.34 -9.40
N THR A 17 -12.19 6.56 -10.73
CA THR A 17 -11.45 7.66 -11.32
C THR A 17 -12.37 8.88 -11.25
N GLY A 18 -12.02 9.81 -10.40
CA GLY A 18 -12.59 11.16 -10.41
C GLY A 18 -13.68 11.38 -9.37
N VAL A 19 -13.37 11.31 -8.10
CA VAL A 19 -14.11 12.11 -7.11
C VAL A 19 -13.61 13.56 -7.26
N GLY A 20 -14.16 14.22 -8.28
CA GLY A 20 -14.12 15.67 -8.39
C GLY A 20 -14.94 16.26 -7.25
N ARG A 21 -14.41 17.30 -6.68
CA ARG A 21 -15.03 18.26 -5.75
C ARG A 21 -16.53 18.39 -5.95
N ASP A 22 -17.22 18.51 -4.83
CA ASP A 22 -18.58 19.02 -4.71
C ASP A 22 -19.70 18.08 -5.25
N GLN A 23 -19.85 16.92 -4.60
CA GLN A 23 -21.19 16.36 -4.46
C GLN A 23 -21.57 16.47 -2.98
N ASN A 24 -22.53 17.34 -2.70
CA ASN A 24 -23.35 17.30 -1.51
C ASN A 24 -23.92 15.88 -1.40
N GLU A 25 -23.25 15.02 -0.59
CA GLU A 25 -23.73 13.67 -0.26
C GLU A 25 -24.90 13.78 0.72
N GLU A 26 -26.00 14.37 0.26
CA GLU A 26 -27.31 14.25 0.91
C GLU A 26 -27.85 12.86 0.60
N GLY A 27 -27.52 11.87 1.45
CA GLY A 27 -28.19 10.58 1.32
C GLY A 27 -27.52 9.40 2.02
N VAL A 28 -26.20 9.37 2.14
CA VAL A 28 -25.53 8.20 2.74
C VAL A 28 -25.11 8.50 4.17
N ASN A 29 -25.76 7.85 5.12
CA ASN A 29 -25.48 8.05 6.55
C ASN A 29 -24.26 7.22 7.01
N LEU A 30 -23.11 7.49 6.37
CA LEU A 30 -21.83 6.89 6.78
C LEU A 30 -21.36 7.50 8.09
N SER A 31 -20.80 6.67 8.97
CA SER A 31 -20.20 7.15 10.21
C SER A 31 -19.01 8.07 9.92
N GLU A 32 -18.84 9.12 10.71
CA GLU A 32 -17.75 10.11 10.54
C GLU A 32 -16.34 9.47 10.45
N PRO A 33 -16.01 8.42 11.22
CA PRO A 33 -14.73 7.72 11.08
C PRO A 33 -14.52 7.12 9.70
N VAL A 34 -15.57 6.54 9.11
CA VAL A 34 -15.52 5.94 7.77
C VAL A 34 -15.30 7.02 6.70
N LYS A 35 -16.02 8.14 6.77
CA LYS A 35 -15.83 9.28 5.86
C LYS A 35 -14.40 9.81 5.94
N ASN A 36 -13.87 10.00 7.14
CA ASN A 36 -12.52 10.48 7.36
C ASN A 36 -11.46 9.49 6.84
N TYR A 37 -11.68 8.19 7.04
CA TYR A 37 -10.83 7.14 6.48
C TYR A 37 -10.78 7.20 4.96
N LEU A 38 -11.93 7.27 4.28
CA LEU A 38 -12.01 7.34 2.82
C LEU A 38 -11.31 8.58 2.27
N ARG A 39 -11.49 9.73 2.93
CA ARG A 39 -10.79 10.97 2.56
C ARG A 39 -9.28 10.84 2.64
N ILE A 40 -8.74 10.37 3.77
CA ILE A 40 -7.29 10.21 3.94
C ILE A 40 -6.75 9.12 2.98
N ARG A 41 -7.55 8.08 2.69
CA ARG A 41 -7.19 7.04 1.72
C ARG A 41 -7.04 7.62 0.30
N SER A 42 -7.89 8.56 -0.12
CA SER A 42 -7.78 9.22 -1.42
C SER A 42 -6.53 10.09 -1.55
N GLU A 43 -5.98 10.59 -0.42
CA GLU A 43 -4.74 11.36 -0.36
C GLU A 43 -3.47 10.47 -0.32
N LYS A 44 -3.58 9.17 -0.62
CA LYS A 44 -2.44 8.26 -0.59
C LYS A 44 -1.32 8.75 -1.49
N PRO A 45 -0.07 8.87 -0.97
CA PRO A 45 1.08 9.29 -1.74
C PRO A 45 1.38 8.34 -2.91
N ASP A 46 1.81 8.91 -4.04
CA ASP A 46 2.25 8.14 -5.20
C ASP A 46 3.52 7.34 -4.88
N ASN A 47 3.56 6.11 -5.33
CA ASN A 47 4.67 5.18 -5.06
C ASN A 47 5.86 5.34 -6.03
N ARG A 48 5.81 6.30 -6.95
CA ARG A 48 6.85 6.52 -7.98
C ARG A 48 8.23 6.78 -7.37
N GLY A 49 8.29 7.57 -6.30
CA GLY A 49 9.56 7.86 -5.62
C GLY A 49 10.26 6.62 -5.09
N ASN A 50 9.50 5.68 -4.53
CA ASN A 50 10.05 4.41 -4.02
C ASN A 50 10.52 3.48 -5.16
N ILE A 51 9.75 3.42 -6.26
CA ILE A 51 10.09 2.60 -7.43
C ILE A 51 11.38 3.15 -8.07
N LEU A 52 11.46 4.45 -8.31
CA LEU A 52 12.66 5.09 -8.86
C LEU A 52 13.87 4.90 -7.95
N GLY A 53 13.69 5.10 -6.63
CA GLY A 53 14.73 4.84 -5.66
C GLY A 53 15.24 3.40 -5.71
N GLY A 54 14.34 2.43 -5.79
CA GLY A 54 14.70 1.01 -5.95
C GLY A 54 15.47 0.72 -7.23
N VAL A 55 15.06 1.29 -8.35
CA VAL A 55 15.77 1.17 -9.65
C VAL A 55 17.17 1.76 -9.57
N PHE A 56 17.32 2.97 -9.03
CA PHE A 56 18.63 3.60 -8.83
C PHE A 56 19.53 2.85 -7.84
N PHE A 57 18.96 2.07 -6.94
CA PHE A 57 19.71 1.22 -6.04
C PHE A 57 20.24 -0.06 -6.71
N ILE A 58 19.46 -0.65 -7.62
CA ILE A 58 19.81 -1.91 -8.31
C ILE A 58 20.85 -1.69 -9.40
N ILE A 59 20.79 -0.58 -10.14
CA ILE A 59 21.68 -0.30 -11.25
C ILE A 59 23.17 -0.38 -10.87
N PRO A 60 23.66 0.31 -9.82
CA PRO A 60 25.08 0.22 -9.44
C PRO A 60 25.48 -1.17 -8.94
N ALA A 61 24.58 -1.90 -8.29
CA ALA A 61 24.85 -3.27 -7.87
C ALA A 61 25.08 -4.20 -9.08
N PHE A 62 24.27 -4.05 -10.15
CA PHE A 62 24.50 -4.75 -11.40
C PHE A 62 25.82 -4.36 -12.06
N ILE A 63 26.12 -3.07 -12.14
CA ILE A 63 27.37 -2.59 -12.74
C ILE A 63 28.58 -3.20 -12.02
N GLN A 64 28.58 -3.23 -10.68
CA GLN A 64 29.66 -3.79 -9.88
C GLN A 64 29.89 -5.29 -10.11
N ILE A 65 28.84 -6.08 -10.39
CA ILE A 65 28.98 -7.51 -10.67
C ILE A 65 29.67 -7.77 -12.02
N PHE A 66 29.44 -6.89 -13.02
CA PHE A 66 29.92 -7.12 -14.38
C PHE A 66 31.22 -6.37 -14.72
N THR A 67 31.73 -5.51 -13.83
CA THR A 67 32.89 -4.67 -14.11
C THR A 67 34.07 -5.08 -13.25
N ASN A 68 35.18 -5.47 -13.89
CA ASN A 68 36.41 -5.82 -13.20
C ASN A 68 37.19 -4.59 -12.65
N ASP A 69 36.99 -3.41 -13.27
CA ASP A 69 37.62 -2.15 -12.87
C ASP A 69 36.74 -1.34 -11.91
N VAL A 70 36.72 -1.78 -10.66
CA VAL A 70 35.85 -1.21 -9.62
C VAL A 70 36.20 0.27 -9.32
N PHE A 71 37.49 0.65 -9.41
CA PHE A 71 37.93 1.99 -8.98
C PHE A 71 37.40 3.15 -9.81
N GLU A 72 37.28 2.99 -11.13
CA GLU A 72 36.78 4.05 -11.99
C GLU A 72 35.27 4.28 -11.87
N ILE A 73 34.53 3.27 -11.39
CA ILE A 73 33.07 3.29 -11.36
C ILE A 73 32.55 3.68 -9.97
N ILE A 74 33.38 3.60 -8.91
CA ILE A 74 33.00 3.94 -7.54
C ILE A 74 32.29 5.32 -7.45
N PRO A 75 32.81 6.42 -8.03
CA PRO A 75 32.15 7.72 -7.90
C PRO A 75 30.74 7.75 -8.48
N ILE A 76 30.55 7.08 -9.62
CA ILE A 76 29.27 6.99 -10.32
C ILE A 76 28.28 6.16 -9.47
N CYS A 77 28.72 5.01 -8.97
CA CYS A 77 27.91 4.17 -8.09
C CYS A 77 27.49 4.89 -6.80
N CYS A 78 28.40 5.65 -6.20
CA CYS A 78 28.12 6.48 -5.03
C CYS A 78 27.04 7.53 -5.31
N LEU A 79 27.06 8.20 -6.47
CA LEU A 79 26.02 9.14 -6.87
C LEU A 79 24.65 8.45 -7.01
N PHE A 80 24.59 7.28 -7.65
CA PHE A 80 23.36 6.52 -7.76
C PHE A 80 22.81 6.10 -6.39
N TYR A 81 23.67 5.65 -5.48
CA TYR A 81 23.25 5.29 -4.12
C TYR A 81 22.77 6.50 -3.32
N LEU A 82 23.41 7.66 -3.44
CA LEU A 82 22.96 8.90 -2.80
C LEU A 82 21.59 9.35 -3.30
N VAL A 83 21.39 9.35 -4.63
CA VAL A 83 20.10 9.70 -5.23
C VAL A 83 19.03 8.69 -4.79
N SER A 84 19.33 7.40 -4.85
CA SER A 84 18.42 6.34 -4.38
C SER A 84 18.04 6.52 -2.91
N ALA A 85 19.01 6.70 -2.03
CA ALA A 85 18.79 6.90 -0.61
C ALA A 85 17.89 8.14 -0.35
N THR A 86 18.16 9.25 -1.05
CA THR A 86 17.35 10.47 -0.94
C THR A 86 15.89 10.23 -1.34
N LEU A 87 15.66 9.55 -2.46
CA LEU A 87 14.31 9.23 -2.94
C LEU A 87 13.57 8.31 -1.98
N ILE A 88 14.23 7.25 -1.49
CA ILE A 88 13.62 6.27 -0.57
C ILE A 88 13.31 6.92 0.78
N VAL A 89 14.23 7.70 1.34
CA VAL A 89 14.03 8.38 2.63
C VAL A 89 12.90 9.41 2.53
N ASN A 90 12.90 10.25 1.49
CA ASN A 90 11.85 11.23 1.29
C ASN A 90 10.47 10.56 1.14
N HIS A 91 10.39 9.51 0.31
CA HIS A 91 9.16 8.73 0.19
C HIS A 91 8.75 8.08 1.52
N GLY A 92 9.71 7.53 2.27
CA GLY A 92 9.49 6.94 3.58
C GLY A 92 8.89 7.92 4.60
N ILE A 93 9.38 9.16 4.62
CA ILE A 93 8.85 10.23 5.48
C ILE A 93 7.40 10.56 5.11
N VAL A 94 7.12 10.75 3.82
CA VAL A 94 5.76 11.07 3.33
C VAL A 94 4.79 9.91 3.64
N MET A 95 5.20 8.67 3.39
CA MET A 95 4.39 7.49 3.70
C MET A 95 4.16 7.31 5.20
N ARG A 96 5.17 7.59 6.03
CA ARG A 96 5.03 7.54 7.49
C ARG A 96 3.98 8.53 7.97
N ASN A 97 4.06 9.78 7.55
CA ASN A 97 3.11 10.83 7.91
C ASN A 97 1.69 10.47 7.46
N TRP A 98 1.55 9.92 6.25
CA TRP A 98 0.25 9.44 5.76
C TRP A 98 -0.27 8.26 6.61
N THR A 99 0.58 7.30 6.94
CA THR A 99 0.22 6.13 7.78
C THR A 99 -0.20 6.55 9.18
N GLU A 100 0.51 7.51 9.78
CA GLU A 100 0.16 8.06 11.10
C GLU A 100 -1.23 8.72 11.08
N ARG A 101 -1.55 9.49 10.03
CA ARG A 101 -2.89 10.08 9.83
C ARG A 101 -3.97 9.01 9.63
N MET A 102 -3.66 7.90 8.96
CA MET A 102 -4.56 6.77 8.74
C MET A 102 -4.83 5.94 10.00
N ASN A 103 -3.90 5.90 10.93
CA ASN A 103 -4.03 5.06 12.13
C ASN A 103 -5.17 5.50 13.05
N GLN A 104 -5.44 6.80 13.15
CA GLN A 104 -6.54 7.31 13.98
C GLN A 104 -7.92 6.83 13.49
N PRO A 105 -8.33 7.10 12.25
CA PRO A 105 -9.64 6.65 11.78
C PRO A 105 -9.74 5.12 11.77
N ARG A 106 -8.67 4.37 11.50
CA ARG A 106 -8.66 2.90 11.57
C ARG A 106 -9.00 2.38 12.96
N LYS A 107 -8.37 2.92 14.02
CA LYS A 107 -8.66 2.55 15.41
C LYS A 107 -10.10 2.88 15.80
N THR A 108 -10.61 4.00 15.33
CA THR A 108 -11.98 4.41 15.60
C THR A 108 -12.97 3.46 14.89
N ILE A 109 -12.71 3.08 13.64
CA ILE A 109 -13.51 2.09 12.89
C ILE A 109 -13.46 0.73 13.58
N GLU A 110 -12.29 0.29 14.07
CA GLU A 110 -12.17 -0.95 14.83
C GLU A 110 -13.07 -0.96 16.06
N THR A 111 -13.15 0.16 16.76
CA THR A 111 -13.97 0.28 17.97
C THR A 111 -15.46 0.39 17.65
N THR A 112 -15.83 1.15 16.62
CA THR A 112 -17.23 1.47 16.28
C THR A 112 -17.86 0.36 15.44
N GLU A 113 -17.17 -0.08 14.38
CA GLU A 113 -17.68 -1.02 13.36
C GLU A 113 -17.17 -2.46 13.60
N LYS A 114 -16.34 -2.68 14.63
CA LYS A 114 -15.74 -3.98 14.97
C LYS A 114 -14.94 -4.64 13.85
N ILE A 115 -14.40 -3.84 12.93
CA ILE A 115 -13.49 -4.32 11.89
C ILE A 115 -12.07 -4.38 12.46
N PRO A 116 -11.42 -5.56 12.52
CA PRO A 116 -10.11 -5.68 13.13
C PRO A 116 -9.05 -4.89 12.37
N CYS A 117 -8.33 -4.03 13.09
CA CYS A 117 -7.22 -3.27 12.51
C CYS A 117 -6.07 -4.20 12.09
N PRO A 118 -5.47 -4.02 10.92
CA PRO A 118 -4.40 -4.88 10.46
C PRO A 118 -3.15 -4.75 11.34
N THR A 119 -2.82 -5.80 12.09
CA THR A 119 -1.56 -5.88 12.82
C THR A 119 -0.43 -6.25 11.88
N LEU A 120 0.61 -5.43 11.81
CA LEU A 120 1.73 -5.64 10.91
C LEU A 120 2.88 -6.30 11.68
N PRO A 121 3.39 -7.44 11.20
CA PRO A 121 4.55 -8.08 11.82
C PRO A 121 5.81 -7.23 11.57
N GLN A 122 6.55 -6.92 12.62
CA GLN A 122 7.81 -6.15 12.51
C GLN A 122 9.01 -7.04 12.22
N TRP A 123 8.92 -8.34 12.49
CA TRP A 123 10.03 -9.26 12.38
C TRP A 123 10.70 -9.33 10.99
N PRO A 124 9.98 -9.20 9.83
CA PRO A 124 10.66 -9.28 8.54
C PRO A 124 11.54 -8.06 8.29
N GLN A 125 11.14 -6.88 8.79
CA GLN A 125 11.96 -5.67 8.69
C GLN A 125 13.23 -5.79 9.53
N ILE A 126 13.11 -6.33 10.75
CA ILE A 126 14.26 -6.59 11.63
C ILE A 126 15.19 -7.62 10.99
N ALA A 127 14.65 -8.73 10.48
CA ALA A 127 15.43 -9.76 9.80
C ALA A 127 16.16 -9.20 8.56
N GLY A 128 15.50 -8.35 7.78
CA GLY A 128 16.09 -7.67 6.63
C GLY A 128 17.26 -6.77 7.01
N ALA A 129 17.10 -5.96 8.05
CA ALA A 129 18.15 -5.09 8.55
C ALA A 129 19.34 -5.89 9.10
N VAL A 130 19.10 -6.94 9.89
CA VAL A 130 20.14 -7.82 10.43
C VAL A 130 20.90 -8.51 9.31
N SER A 131 20.23 -8.99 8.27
CA SER A 131 20.87 -9.64 7.11
C SER A 131 21.80 -8.68 6.36
N MET A 132 21.39 -7.41 6.17
CA MET A 132 22.23 -6.41 5.53
C MET A 132 23.48 -6.08 6.37
N ILE A 133 23.31 -5.91 7.69
CA ILE A 133 24.42 -5.64 8.61
C ILE A 133 25.39 -6.83 8.64
N ALA A 134 24.86 -8.06 8.71
CA ALA A 134 25.67 -9.26 8.70
C ALA A 134 26.47 -9.39 7.39
N GLY A 135 25.85 -9.11 6.24
CA GLY A 135 26.51 -9.09 4.94
C GLY A 135 27.62 -8.03 4.87
N LEU A 136 27.39 -6.85 5.45
CA LEU A 136 28.41 -5.79 5.53
C LEU A 136 29.59 -6.21 6.38
N ILE A 137 29.37 -6.77 7.57
CA ILE A 137 30.45 -7.24 8.46
C ILE A 137 31.22 -8.39 7.82
N ALA A 138 30.52 -9.34 7.19
CA ALA A 138 31.13 -10.49 6.55
C ALA A 138 31.91 -10.12 5.27
N SER A 139 31.64 -8.98 4.66
CA SER A 139 32.34 -8.50 3.46
C SER A 139 33.85 -8.26 3.68
N ASP A 140 34.27 -8.07 4.93
CA ASP A 140 35.69 -7.99 5.27
C ASP A 140 36.43 -9.33 5.05
N TYR A 141 35.71 -10.47 5.07
CA TYR A 141 36.27 -11.79 4.82
C TYR A 141 36.24 -12.17 3.34
N ASP A 142 35.15 -11.89 2.68
CA ASP A 142 34.96 -12.10 1.25
C ASP A 142 33.90 -11.13 0.71
N GLY A 143 34.23 -10.39 -0.34
CA GLY A 143 33.36 -9.38 -0.95
C GLY A 143 32.00 -9.88 -1.43
N ILE A 144 31.82 -11.21 -1.60
CA ILE A 144 30.55 -11.81 -2.02
C ILE A 144 29.45 -11.69 -0.94
N PHE A 145 29.83 -11.57 0.35
CA PHE A 145 28.86 -11.52 1.44
C PHE A 145 28.04 -10.23 1.45
N LEU A 146 28.58 -9.12 0.97
CA LEU A 146 27.85 -7.86 0.87
C LEU A 146 26.64 -7.98 -0.09
N PRO A 147 26.81 -8.39 -1.37
CA PRO A 147 25.68 -8.56 -2.26
C PRO A 147 24.69 -9.64 -1.79
N LEU A 148 25.13 -10.72 -1.15
CA LEU A 148 24.25 -11.70 -0.55
C LEU A 148 23.42 -11.12 0.58
N GLY A 149 24.00 -10.33 1.47
CA GLY A 149 23.29 -9.65 2.55
C GLY A 149 22.24 -8.67 2.03
N ILE A 150 22.54 -7.96 0.94
CA ILE A 150 21.61 -7.05 0.27
C ILE A 150 20.43 -7.83 -0.36
N ILE A 151 20.70 -8.94 -1.06
CA ILE A 151 19.66 -9.77 -1.68
C ILE A 151 18.73 -10.37 -0.64
N VAL A 152 19.27 -10.97 0.40
CA VAL A 152 18.48 -11.59 1.49
C VAL A 152 17.69 -10.52 2.25
N GLY A 153 18.34 -9.43 2.63
CA GLY A 153 17.71 -8.31 3.31
C GLY A 153 16.59 -7.68 2.47
N GLY A 154 16.85 -7.44 1.19
CA GLY A 154 15.88 -6.95 0.22
C GLY A 154 14.68 -7.89 0.08
N GLY A 155 14.90 -9.20 0.08
CA GLY A 155 13.84 -10.22 0.08
C GLY A 155 12.91 -10.11 1.29
N PHE A 156 13.47 -9.93 2.50
CA PHE A 156 12.67 -9.71 3.70
C PHE A 156 11.87 -8.40 3.67
N PHE A 157 12.43 -7.31 3.15
CA PHE A 157 11.71 -6.06 2.97
C PHE A 157 10.59 -6.17 1.93
N ALA A 158 10.83 -6.86 0.81
CA ALA A 158 9.81 -7.14 -0.20
C ALA A 158 8.67 -7.98 0.38
N TYR A 159 8.98 -9.03 1.15
CA TYR A 159 8.00 -9.85 1.85
C TYR A 159 7.19 -9.02 2.85
N SER A 160 7.84 -8.18 3.66
CA SER A 160 7.16 -7.27 4.58
C SER A 160 6.17 -6.37 3.86
N SER A 161 6.60 -5.76 2.75
CA SER A 161 5.76 -4.88 1.94
C SER A 161 4.55 -5.62 1.36
N TRP A 162 4.74 -6.85 0.89
CA TRP A 162 3.65 -7.70 0.39
C TRP A 162 2.62 -8.01 1.49
N VAL A 163 3.07 -8.40 2.69
CA VAL A 163 2.18 -8.67 3.83
C VAL A 163 1.37 -7.43 4.21
N VAL A 164 2.01 -6.25 4.23
CA VAL A 164 1.33 -4.97 4.49
C VAL A 164 0.23 -4.72 3.47
N ILE A 165 0.52 -4.92 2.18
CA ILE A 165 -0.44 -4.72 1.10
C ILE A 165 -1.64 -5.67 1.25
N GLN A 166 -1.40 -6.96 1.53
CA GLN A 166 -2.47 -7.95 1.67
C GLN A 166 -3.37 -7.64 2.87
N LYS A 167 -2.79 -7.32 4.02
CA LYS A 167 -3.56 -6.97 5.22
C LYS A 167 -4.38 -5.69 5.04
N ASN A 168 -3.80 -4.67 4.39
CA ASN A 168 -4.50 -3.44 4.10
C ASN A 168 -5.66 -3.67 3.11
N LYS A 169 -5.48 -4.52 2.09
CA LYS A 169 -6.57 -4.89 1.17
C LYS A 169 -7.76 -5.51 1.91
N GLY A 170 -7.52 -6.41 2.87
CA GLY A 170 -8.60 -7.01 3.66
C GLY A 170 -9.39 -5.97 4.46
N PHE A 171 -8.71 -5.03 5.10
CA PHE A 171 -9.36 -3.92 5.81
C PHE A 171 -10.14 -3.01 4.85
N ASP A 172 -9.53 -2.64 3.71
CA ASP A 172 -10.17 -1.82 2.69
C ASP A 172 -11.43 -2.48 2.13
N GLN A 173 -11.42 -3.81 1.92
CA GLN A 173 -12.59 -4.56 1.46
C GLN A 173 -13.71 -4.53 2.50
N ALA A 174 -13.40 -4.74 3.78
CA ALA A 174 -14.39 -4.68 4.84
C ALA A 174 -15.04 -3.28 4.94
N VAL A 175 -14.25 -2.21 4.86
CA VAL A 175 -14.79 -0.84 4.83
C VAL A 175 -15.66 -0.59 3.59
N ASN A 176 -15.23 -1.05 2.41
CA ASN A 176 -16.03 -0.90 1.19
C ASN A 176 -17.35 -1.68 1.29
N THR A 177 -17.39 -2.85 1.94
CA THR A 177 -18.63 -3.59 2.18
C THR A 177 -19.60 -2.78 3.04
N LEU A 178 -19.11 -2.18 4.13
CA LEU A 178 -19.93 -1.29 4.97
C LEU A 178 -20.52 -0.11 4.18
N VAL A 179 -19.71 0.50 3.33
CA VAL A 179 -20.16 1.60 2.47
C VAL A 179 -21.28 1.16 1.54
N ASN A 180 -21.12 0.00 0.90
CA ASN A 180 -22.12 -0.56 0.00
C ASN A 180 -23.42 -0.93 0.73
N GLU A 181 -23.33 -1.53 1.91
CA GLU A 181 -24.50 -1.86 2.74
C GLU A 181 -25.27 -0.58 3.15
N SER A 182 -24.54 0.46 3.55
CA SER A 182 -25.14 1.77 3.89
C SER A 182 -25.83 2.42 2.69
N ASN A 183 -25.25 2.33 1.50
CA ASN A 183 -25.86 2.83 0.26
C ASN A 183 -27.17 2.09 -0.07
N HIS A 184 -27.17 0.76 -0.02
CA HIS A 184 -28.39 -0.03 -0.29
C HIS A 184 -29.49 0.24 0.74
N GLN A 185 -29.13 0.47 2.00
CA GLN A 185 -30.09 0.79 3.04
C GLN A 185 -30.72 2.19 2.83
N SER A 186 -29.92 3.14 2.36
CA SER A 186 -30.39 4.48 2.00
C SER A 186 -31.36 4.43 0.80
N GLU A 187 -31.00 3.71 -0.26
CA GLU A 187 -31.88 3.53 -1.45
C GLU A 187 -33.21 2.88 -1.09
N SER A 188 -33.17 1.84 -0.25
CA SER A 188 -34.42 1.16 0.17
C SER A 188 -35.32 2.05 1.03
N ASN A 189 -34.74 2.90 1.89
CA ASN A 189 -35.49 3.85 2.69
C ASN A 189 -36.12 4.96 1.83
N ILE A 190 -35.44 5.44 0.80
CA ILE A 190 -35.96 6.42 -0.15
C ILE A 190 -37.12 5.79 -0.96
N ALA A 191 -36.98 4.55 -1.41
CA ALA A 191 -38.05 3.84 -2.12
C ALA A 191 -39.28 3.63 -1.25
N LEU A 192 -39.13 3.29 0.03
CA LEU A 192 -40.21 3.14 0.99
C LEU A 192 -40.91 4.48 1.29
N SER A 193 -40.16 5.56 1.43
CA SER A 193 -40.75 6.88 1.65
C SER A 193 -41.59 7.35 0.45
N SER A 194 -41.08 7.12 -0.77
CA SER A 194 -41.82 7.46 -2.00
C SER A 194 -43.10 6.65 -2.18
N LEU A 195 -43.13 5.38 -1.77
CA LEU A 195 -44.32 4.53 -1.78
C LEU A 195 -45.35 4.99 -0.76
N ASN A 196 -44.95 5.42 0.41
CA ASN A 196 -45.81 5.95 1.44
C ASN A 196 -46.46 7.29 1.03
N ASP A 197 -45.70 8.15 0.33
CA ASP A 197 -46.23 9.41 -0.21
C ASP A 197 -47.28 9.19 -1.33
N LEU A 198 -47.13 8.13 -2.12
CA LEU A 198 -48.11 7.74 -3.15
C LEU A 198 -49.41 7.17 -2.54
N ASN A 199 -49.31 6.45 -1.42
CA ASN A 199 -50.47 5.88 -0.74
C ASN A 199 -51.24 6.89 0.13
N SER A 200 -50.66 8.05 0.42
CA SER A 200 -51.29 9.12 1.21
C SER A 200 -52.03 10.16 0.39
N ARG A 201 -52.02 10.05 -0.93
CA ARG A 201 -52.79 10.87 -1.88
C ARG A 201 -54.05 10.15 -2.37
#